data_ef2686497856c55d56f5ec2b7d9e1126
#
_entry.id   ef2686497856c55d56f5ec2b7d9e1126
#
_cell.length_a   1.000
_cell.length_b   1.000
_cell.length_c   1.000
_cell.angle_alpha   90.00
_cell.angle_beta   90.00
_cell.angle_gamma   90.00
#
_symmetry.space_group_name_H-M   'P 1'
#
loop_
_entity.id
_entity.type
_entity.pdbx_description
1 polymer ?
#
loop_
_entity_poly.entity_id
_entity_poly.type
_entity_poly.pdbx_seq_one_letter_code
_entity_poly.pdbx_strand_id
1 'polypeptide(L)'
;MKIPCNLTSEDDPLTTELRTRMDLFYQNTQDYSAFQIVNKLPEQWNYVRAAIVSILKEKPICRILEIGAGKSGFASFVQDLRHSLHYTVQDVTRANEEHLKEAADAAHFSSVAQIEGEFDVIFSTFVLEHISDPRQTLEKLFSSLAKGGKLFIFCPRYDAPFYLPHSADHYSAARRFGIGICLGLARLWARITGCPLFLVHTDPAIFHLPFYRDRDAIHWTSLWDLQVFFHGRARIARLKLKPGNTKDWIVKNLLQINVEITRVE
;
A
#
# COMPACT_ATOMS: atom_id res chain seq x y z
N MET A 1 18.15 5.61 25.20
CA MET A 1 16.86 6.24 25.55
C MET A 1 15.91 6.02 24.37
N LYS A 2 14.96 5.10 24.47
CA LYS A 2 13.95 4.89 23.41
C LYS A 2 12.88 5.95 23.58
N ILE A 3 12.76 6.86 22.62
CA ILE A 3 11.68 7.84 22.57
C ILE A 3 10.41 7.05 22.22
N PRO A 4 9.31 7.16 22.97
CA PRO A 4 8.07 6.48 22.62
C PRO A 4 7.56 7.04 21.28
N CYS A 5 7.47 6.19 20.26
CA CYS A 5 7.04 6.54 18.90
C CYS A 5 5.52 6.53 18.73
N ASN A 6 4.77 7.05 19.69
CA ASN A 6 3.32 7.17 19.58
C ASN A 6 2.96 8.62 19.20
N LEU A 7 3.10 8.95 17.90
CA LEU A 7 2.68 10.26 17.39
C LEU A 7 1.22 10.29 16.92
N THR A 8 0.57 9.13 16.79
CA THR A 8 -0.89 9.03 16.58
C THR A 8 -1.40 7.94 17.50
N SER A 9 -2.21 8.30 18.50
CA SER A 9 -2.99 7.31 19.25
C SER A 9 -4.12 6.82 18.35
N GLU A 10 -4.47 5.54 18.44
CA GLU A 10 -5.64 4.95 17.77
C GLU A 10 -6.95 5.68 18.12
N ASP A 11 -6.94 6.42 19.23
CA ASP A 11 -8.06 7.19 19.79
C ASP A 11 -8.04 8.68 19.37
N ASP A 12 -7.17 9.11 18.44
CA ASP A 12 -7.23 10.50 17.96
C ASP A 12 -8.55 10.73 17.20
N PRO A 13 -9.40 11.68 17.67
CA PRO A 13 -10.70 11.96 17.08
C PRO A 13 -10.62 12.28 15.58
N LEU A 14 -9.56 12.97 15.13
CA LEU A 14 -9.37 13.32 13.73
C LEU A 14 -9.07 12.07 12.87
N THR A 15 -8.28 11.15 13.38
CA THR A 15 -7.99 9.89 12.68
C THR A 15 -9.25 9.02 12.57
N THR A 16 -10.06 8.99 13.64
CA THR A 16 -11.33 8.26 13.62
C THR A 16 -12.34 8.89 12.66
N GLU A 17 -12.46 10.22 12.64
CA GLU A 17 -13.31 10.93 11.70
C GLU A 17 -12.85 10.70 10.25
N LEU A 18 -11.55 10.79 10.00
CA LEU A 18 -10.96 10.52 8.68
C LEU A 18 -11.30 9.11 8.19
N ARG A 19 -11.11 8.10 9.03
CA ARG A 19 -11.46 6.70 8.73
C ARG A 19 -12.93 6.57 8.36
N THR A 20 -13.82 7.11 9.17
CA THR A 20 -15.27 7.07 8.91
C THR A 20 -15.62 7.72 7.58
N ARG A 21 -15.03 8.87 7.25
CA ARG A 21 -15.25 9.56 5.98
C ARG A 21 -14.72 8.78 4.79
N MET A 22 -13.55 8.15 4.92
CA MET A 22 -12.98 7.31 3.87
C MET A 22 -13.84 6.07 3.61
N ASP A 23 -14.31 5.41 4.66
CA ASP A 23 -15.21 4.26 4.55
C ASP A 23 -16.51 4.65 3.84
N LEU A 24 -17.14 5.76 4.23
CA LEU A 24 -18.32 6.29 3.56
C LEU A 24 -18.07 6.67 2.09
N PHE A 25 -16.93 7.25 1.82
CA PHE A 25 -16.53 7.61 0.46
C PHE A 25 -16.43 6.36 -0.43
N TYR A 26 -15.72 5.32 -0.01
CA TYR A 26 -15.59 4.08 -0.77
C TYR A 26 -16.90 3.31 -0.88
N GLN A 27 -17.75 3.28 0.17
CA GLN A 27 -19.07 2.64 0.13
C GLN A 27 -20.03 3.32 -0.85
N ASN A 28 -19.93 4.63 -1.02
CA ASN A 28 -20.81 5.42 -1.90
C ASN A 28 -20.24 5.61 -3.32
N THR A 29 -19.02 5.22 -3.59
CA THR A 29 -18.40 5.35 -4.91
C THR A 29 -18.87 4.22 -5.81
N GLN A 30 -19.87 4.52 -6.68
CA GLN A 30 -20.49 3.52 -7.57
C GLN A 30 -19.64 3.18 -8.81
N ASP A 31 -18.77 4.08 -9.25
CA ASP A 31 -17.96 3.88 -10.45
C ASP A 31 -16.47 3.93 -10.13
N TYR A 32 -15.91 2.76 -9.85
CA TYR A 32 -14.48 2.55 -9.72
C TYR A 32 -13.78 2.37 -11.06
N SER A 33 -14.50 2.41 -12.19
CA SER A 33 -13.93 2.14 -13.51
C SER A 33 -12.85 3.16 -13.90
N ALA A 34 -12.97 4.40 -13.44
CA ALA A 34 -11.96 5.45 -13.65
C ALA A 34 -10.63 5.17 -12.91
N PHE A 35 -10.64 4.32 -11.87
CA PHE A 35 -9.48 3.98 -11.04
C PHE A 35 -8.84 2.64 -11.39
N GLN A 36 -9.45 1.92 -12.32
CA GLN A 36 -8.98 0.59 -12.66
C GLN A 36 -7.68 0.66 -13.47
N ILE A 37 -6.62 0.14 -12.88
CA ILE A 37 -5.37 -0.18 -13.57
C ILE A 37 -5.59 -1.35 -14.56
N VAL A 38 -6.83 -1.65 -14.91
CA VAL A 38 -7.31 -2.90 -15.52
C VAL A 38 -6.81 -3.15 -16.94
N ASN A 39 -6.40 -2.12 -17.66
CA ASN A 39 -6.04 -2.29 -19.08
C ASN A 39 -4.56 -2.62 -19.32
N LYS A 40 -3.72 -2.62 -18.28
CA LYS A 40 -2.32 -3.06 -18.37
C LYS A 40 -1.96 -3.76 -17.07
N LEU A 41 -1.70 -5.04 -17.16
CA LEU A 41 -1.18 -5.82 -16.03
C LEU A 41 0.06 -5.12 -15.47
N PRO A 42 0.08 -4.78 -14.17
CA PRO A 42 1.21 -4.09 -13.57
C PRO A 42 2.49 -4.91 -13.72
N GLU A 43 3.56 -4.28 -14.23
CA GLU A 43 4.87 -4.94 -14.35
C GLU A 43 5.37 -5.46 -13.00
N GLN A 44 4.96 -4.83 -11.92
CA GLN A 44 5.22 -5.20 -10.54
C GLN A 44 4.80 -6.64 -10.22
N TRP A 45 3.72 -7.11 -10.80
CA TRP A 45 3.20 -8.46 -10.57
C TRP A 45 4.16 -9.58 -11.03
N ASN A 46 5.11 -9.28 -11.93
CA ASN A 46 6.16 -10.23 -12.29
C ASN A 46 7.04 -10.61 -11.09
N TYR A 47 7.28 -9.68 -10.16
CA TYR A 47 8.02 -9.96 -8.92
C TYR A 47 7.22 -10.82 -7.97
N VAL A 48 5.92 -10.54 -7.83
CA VAL A 48 4.99 -11.35 -7.03
C VAL A 48 4.95 -12.77 -7.58
N ARG A 49 4.75 -12.92 -8.91
CA ARG A 49 4.75 -14.22 -9.58
C ARG A 49 6.06 -14.98 -9.42
N ALA A 50 7.21 -14.31 -9.53
CA ALA A 50 8.51 -14.93 -9.32
C ALA A 50 8.68 -15.46 -7.89
N ALA A 51 8.19 -14.73 -6.87
CA ALA A 51 8.18 -15.20 -5.50
C ALA A 51 7.29 -16.43 -5.32
N ILE A 52 6.08 -16.43 -5.90
CA ILE A 52 5.16 -17.58 -5.89
C ILE A 52 5.85 -18.81 -6.50
N VAL A 53 6.43 -18.67 -7.69
CA VAL A 53 7.14 -19.77 -8.35
C VAL A 53 8.31 -20.29 -7.50
N SER A 54 9.02 -19.40 -6.80
CA SER A 54 10.09 -19.83 -5.88
C SER A 54 9.55 -20.66 -4.71
N ILE A 55 8.45 -20.21 -4.10
CA ILE A 55 7.81 -20.90 -2.99
C ILE A 55 7.24 -22.27 -3.41
N LEU A 56 6.65 -22.35 -4.59
CA LEU A 56 6.10 -23.60 -5.14
C LEU A 56 7.16 -24.66 -5.47
N LYS A 57 8.45 -24.31 -5.50
CA LYS A 57 9.53 -25.31 -5.56
C LYS A 57 9.73 -26.07 -4.23
N GLU A 58 9.32 -25.46 -3.13
CA GLU A 58 9.53 -25.98 -1.77
C GLU A 58 8.27 -26.60 -1.16
N LYS A 59 7.08 -26.18 -1.64
CA LYS A 59 5.79 -26.67 -1.14
C LYS A 59 4.71 -26.66 -2.23
N PRO A 60 3.70 -27.53 -2.12
CA PRO A 60 2.71 -27.76 -3.18
C PRO A 60 1.70 -26.62 -3.33
N ILE A 61 1.46 -25.84 -2.28
CA ILE A 61 0.48 -24.74 -2.27
C ILE A 61 1.11 -23.48 -1.73
N CYS A 62 0.91 -22.35 -2.41
CA CYS A 62 1.28 -21.01 -1.97
C CYS A 62 0.02 -20.24 -1.55
N ARG A 63 0.00 -19.74 -0.30
CA ARG A 63 -1.08 -18.91 0.24
C ARG A 63 -0.80 -17.44 -0.03
N ILE A 64 -1.70 -16.79 -0.75
CA ILE A 64 -1.51 -15.42 -1.22
C ILE A 64 -2.63 -14.54 -0.69
N LEU A 65 -2.28 -13.32 -0.31
CA LEU A 65 -3.22 -12.26 0.05
C LEU A 65 -2.96 -11.02 -0.80
N GLU A 66 -3.96 -10.57 -1.55
CA GLU A 66 -3.98 -9.26 -2.21
C GLU A 66 -4.79 -8.27 -1.40
N ILE A 67 -4.19 -7.11 -1.11
CA ILE A 67 -4.80 -6.03 -0.35
C ILE A 67 -5.29 -4.94 -1.29
N GLY A 68 -6.54 -4.47 -1.09
CA GLY A 68 -7.17 -3.45 -1.92
C GLY A 68 -7.34 -3.93 -3.35
N ALA A 69 -7.85 -5.13 -3.53
CA ALA A 69 -7.88 -5.81 -4.82
C ALA A 69 -8.67 -5.06 -5.91
N GLY A 70 -9.70 -4.28 -5.53
CA GLY A 70 -10.51 -3.54 -6.49
C GLY A 70 -11.10 -4.46 -7.56
N LYS A 71 -10.83 -4.16 -8.83
CA LYS A 71 -11.13 -5.04 -9.96
C LYS A 71 -9.85 -5.71 -10.47
N SER A 72 -9.18 -6.46 -9.60
CA SER A 72 -7.91 -7.09 -9.91
C SER A 72 -8.01 -8.12 -11.04
N GLY A 73 -7.02 -8.10 -11.93
CA GLY A 73 -6.79 -9.15 -12.92
C GLY A 73 -5.71 -10.15 -12.51
N PHE A 74 -5.26 -10.15 -11.25
CA PHE A 74 -4.13 -10.98 -10.82
C PHE A 74 -4.41 -12.48 -10.97
N ALA A 75 -5.63 -12.95 -10.67
CA ALA A 75 -6.01 -14.34 -10.87
C ALA A 75 -5.78 -14.81 -12.33
N SER A 76 -6.17 -13.98 -13.29
CA SER A 76 -5.92 -14.25 -14.72
C SER A 76 -4.43 -14.20 -15.08
N PHE A 77 -3.67 -13.30 -14.44
CA PHE A 77 -2.23 -13.17 -14.66
C PHE A 77 -1.44 -14.41 -14.19
N VAL A 78 -1.93 -15.11 -13.16
CA VAL A 78 -1.30 -16.34 -12.62
C VAL A 78 -2.12 -17.59 -12.89
N GLN A 79 -2.94 -17.58 -13.94
CA GLN A 79 -3.87 -18.67 -14.27
C GLN A 79 -3.17 -20.03 -14.41
N ASP A 80 -1.97 -20.05 -14.96
CA ASP A 80 -1.14 -21.26 -15.09
C ASP A 80 -0.69 -21.87 -13.77
N LEU A 81 -0.68 -21.10 -12.68
CA LEU A 81 -0.32 -21.52 -11.34
C LEU A 81 -1.55 -21.73 -10.44
N ARG A 82 -2.75 -21.41 -10.92
CA ARG A 82 -3.96 -21.29 -10.09
C ARG A 82 -4.27 -22.50 -9.22
N HIS A 83 -4.02 -23.71 -9.73
CA HIS A 83 -4.24 -24.99 -9.03
C HIS A 83 -3.31 -25.19 -7.81
N SER A 84 -2.22 -24.48 -7.74
CA SER A 84 -1.25 -24.52 -6.63
C SER A 84 -1.32 -23.29 -5.72
N LEU A 85 -2.36 -22.46 -5.88
CA LEU A 85 -2.57 -21.26 -5.08
C LEU A 85 -3.77 -21.40 -4.18
N HIS A 86 -3.66 -20.86 -2.96
CA HIS A 86 -4.80 -20.43 -2.17
C HIS A 86 -4.80 -18.91 -2.16
N TYR A 87 -5.62 -18.33 -3.03
CA TYR A 87 -5.66 -16.89 -3.31
C TYR A 87 -6.78 -16.23 -2.55
N THR A 88 -6.42 -15.37 -1.62
CA THR A 88 -7.32 -14.54 -0.82
C THR A 88 -7.23 -13.09 -1.27
N VAL A 89 -8.36 -12.41 -1.36
CA VAL A 89 -8.44 -10.99 -1.69
C VAL A 89 -9.09 -10.22 -0.55
N GLN A 90 -8.66 -8.98 -0.37
CA GLN A 90 -9.28 -8.04 0.55
C GLN A 90 -9.60 -6.75 -0.16
N ASP A 91 -10.77 -6.18 0.12
CA ASP A 91 -11.13 -4.81 -0.23
C ASP A 91 -12.01 -4.20 0.88
N VAL A 92 -12.06 -2.87 0.98
CA VAL A 92 -12.95 -2.18 1.93
C VAL A 92 -14.34 -1.97 1.33
N THR A 93 -14.46 -2.00 0.00
CA THR A 93 -15.72 -1.81 -0.73
C THR A 93 -16.22 -3.11 -1.33
N ARG A 94 -17.56 -3.21 -1.45
CA ARG A 94 -18.22 -4.33 -2.15
C ARG A 94 -18.49 -4.04 -3.63
N ALA A 95 -18.01 -2.93 -4.18
CA ALA A 95 -18.29 -2.52 -5.55
C ALA A 95 -17.90 -3.60 -6.60
N ASN A 96 -16.88 -4.42 -6.30
CA ASN A 96 -16.42 -5.50 -7.17
C ASN A 96 -16.60 -6.90 -6.54
N GLU A 97 -17.58 -7.06 -5.63
CA GLU A 97 -17.74 -8.28 -4.83
C GLU A 97 -17.92 -9.54 -5.70
N GLU A 98 -18.79 -9.50 -6.71
CA GLU A 98 -19.02 -10.64 -7.61
C GLU A 98 -17.73 -11.04 -8.32
N HIS A 99 -17.05 -10.08 -8.95
CA HIS A 99 -15.78 -10.31 -9.63
C HIS A 99 -14.72 -10.94 -8.71
N LEU A 100 -14.59 -10.43 -7.50
CA LEU A 100 -13.57 -10.91 -6.55
C LEU A 100 -13.90 -12.30 -5.99
N LYS A 101 -15.18 -12.61 -5.76
CA LYS A 101 -15.62 -13.94 -5.34
C LYS A 101 -15.44 -15.01 -6.42
N GLU A 102 -15.53 -14.63 -7.70
CA GLU A 102 -15.25 -15.54 -8.82
C GLU A 102 -13.74 -15.77 -9.01
N ALA A 103 -12.93 -14.75 -8.77
CA ALA A 103 -11.49 -14.77 -9.02
C ALA A 103 -10.67 -15.45 -7.91
N ALA A 104 -11.15 -15.41 -6.66
CA ALA A 104 -10.40 -15.81 -5.46
C ALA A 104 -11.03 -17.01 -4.74
N ASP A 105 -10.24 -17.70 -3.92
CA ASP A 105 -10.74 -18.79 -3.04
C ASP A 105 -11.42 -18.21 -1.80
N ALA A 106 -11.02 -17.02 -1.36
CA ALA A 106 -11.64 -16.27 -0.28
C ALA A 106 -11.61 -14.75 -0.59
N ALA A 107 -12.71 -14.06 -0.26
CA ALA A 107 -12.84 -12.63 -0.43
C ALA A 107 -13.34 -11.97 0.87
N HIS A 108 -12.60 -10.99 1.37
CA HIS A 108 -12.89 -10.24 2.58
C HIS A 108 -13.21 -8.79 2.23
N PHE A 109 -14.42 -8.34 2.61
CA PHE A 109 -14.87 -6.95 2.39
C PHE A 109 -14.89 -6.21 3.74
N SER A 110 -13.70 -6.00 4.28
CA SER A 110 -13.52 -5.44 5.62
C SER A 110 -12.14 -4.80 5.77
N SER A 111 -11.89 -4.15 6.90
CA SER A 111 -10.56 -3.66 7.23
C SER A 111 -9.52 -4.77 7.26
N VAL A 112 -8.29 -4.45 6.85
CA VAL A 112 -7.12 -5.35 6.94
C VAL A 112 -6.93 -5.93 8.35
N ALA A 113 -7.31 -5.18 9.39
CA ALA A 113 -7.23 -5.62 10.78
C ALA A 113 -8.01 -6.91 11.08
N GLN A 114 -9.08 -7.18 10.30
CA GLN A 114 -9.97 -8.34 10.48
C GLN A 114 -9.53 -9.58 9.70
N ILE A 115 -8.47 -9.49 8.89
CA ILE A 115 -7.98 -10.65 8.13
C ILE A 115 -7.28 -11.60 9.07
N GLU A 116 -7.70 -12.85 9.05
CA GLU A 116 -7.07 -13.93 9.77
C GLU A 116 -6.30 -14.86 8.84
N GLY A 117 -5.32 -15.57 9.39
CA GLY A 117 -4.52 -16.52 8.65
C GLY A 117 -3.07 -16.09 8.46
N GLU A 118 -2.33 -17.01 7.87
CA GLU A 118 -0.90 -16.84 7.58
C GLU A 118 -0.67 -17.03 6.08
N PHE A 119 0.07 -16.11 5.47
CA PHE A 119 0.27 -16.04 4.04
C PHE A 119 1.76 -16.12 3.68
N ASP A 120 2.04 -16.77 2.58
CA ASP A 120 3.41 -16.88 2.05
C ASP A 120 3.80 -15.65 1.25
N VAL A 121 2.81 -15.07 0.57
CA VAL A 121 2.95 -13.84 -0.20
C VAL A 121 1.79 -12.92 0.13
N ILE A 122 2.10 -11.70 0.52
CA ILE A 122 1.13 -10.61 0.65
C ILE A 122 1.56 -9.52 -0.33
N PHE A 123 0.62 -8.92 -1.04
CA PHE A 123 0.95 -7.77 -1.89
C PHE A 123 -0.18 -6.74 -1.94
N SER A 124 0.22 -5.48 -2.17
CA SER A 124 -0.70 -4.37 -2.43
C SER A 124 -0.18 -3.52 -3.58
N THR A 125 -1.09 -3.07 -4.45
CA THR A 125 -0.74 -2.29 -5.64
C THR A 125 -1.53 -0.99 -5.65
N PHE A 126 -0.89 0.13 -5.32
CA PHE A 126 -1.51 1.46 -5.20
C PHE A 126 -2.68 1.51 -4.20
N VAL A 127 -2.41 1.05 -2.97
CA VAL A 127 -3.37 1.01 -1.87
C VAL A 127 -2.84 1.69 -0.62
N LEU A 128 -1.54 1.54 -0.31
CA LEU A 128 -0.98 2.03 0.96
C LEU A 128 -1.14 3.55 1.13
N GLU A 129 -1.16 4.31 0.03
CA GLU A 129 -1.40 5.76 0.01
C GLU A 129 -2.82 6.17 0.43
N HIS A 130 -3.77 5.24 0.39
CA HIS A 130 -5.17 5.46 0.77
C HIS A 130 -5.50 4.99 2.19
N ILE A 131 -4.53 4.42 2.90
CA ILE A 131 -4.75 3.86 4.23
C ILE A 131 -4.64 4.95 5.29
N SER A 132 -5.69 5.11 6.10
CA SER A 132 -5.74 6.08 7.21
C SER A 132 -4.91 5.66 8.43
N ASP A 133 -4.53 4.39 8.50
CA ASP A 133 -3.88 3.74 9.64
C ASP A 133 -2.72 2.84 9.16
N PRO A 134 -1.70 3.45 8.54
CA PRO A 134 -0.64 2.69 7.88
C PRO A 134 0.24 1.88 8.84
N ARG A 135 0.44 2.36 10.07
CA ARG A 135 1.26 1.65 11.05
C ARG A 135 0.60 0.34 11.47
N GLN A 136 -0.66 0.38 11.86
CA GLN A 136 -1.43 -0.79 12.30
C GLN A 136 -1.60 -1.77 11.13
N THR A 137 -1.92 -1.24 9.95
CA THR A 137 -2.04 -2.05 8.74
C THR A 137 -0.75 -2.79 8.43
N LEU A 138 0.40 -2.11 8.40
CA LEU A 138 1.69 -2.75 8.13
C LEU A 138 2.08 -3.77 9.20
N GLU A 139 1.77 -3.49 10.48
CA GLU A 139 2.00 -4.45 11.56
C GLU A 139 1.15 -5.71 11.38
N LYS A 140 -0.13 -5.53 11.03
CA LYS A 140 -1.04 -6.65 10.75
C LYS A 140 -0.57 -7.48 9.56
N LEU A 141 -0.24 -6.84 8.43
CA LEU A 141 0.26 -7.53 7.24
C LEU A 141 1.56 -8.30 7.55
N PHE A 142 2.46 -7.67 8.31
CA PHE A 142 3.72 -8.31 8.68
C PHE A 142 3.52 -9.49 9.63
N SER A 143 2.62 -9.37 10.61
CA SER A 143 2.30 -10.48 11.53
C SER A 143 1.61 -11.64 10.84
N SER A 144 0.87 -11.36 9.75
CA SER A 144 0.20 -12.37 8.92
C SER A 144 1.11 -13.03 7.89
N LEU A 145 2.39 -12.64 7.80
CA LEU A 145 3.36 -13.33 6.96
C LEU A 145 3.83 -14.64 7.59
N ALA A 146 3.85 -15.70 6.83
CA ALA A 146 4.55 -16.94 7.17
C ALA A 146 6.05 -16.68 7.40
N LYS A 147 6.70 -17.57 8.10
CA LYS A 147 8.17 -17.55 8.25
C LYS A 147 8.82 -17.63 6.87
N GLY A 148 9.72 -16.70 6.56
CA GLY A 148 10.29 -16.54 5.23
C GLY A 148 9.32 -15.98 4.16
N GLY A 149 8.09 -15.64 4.54
CA GLY A 149 7.09 -15.05 3.66
C GLY A 149 7.48 -13.65 3.19
N LYS A 150 6.87 -13.21 2.11
CA LYS A 150 7.19 -11.97 1.40
C LYS A 150 6.01 -11.02 1.32
N LEU A 151 6.22 -9.77 1.72
CA LEU A 151 5.29 -8.67 1.54
C LEU A 151 5.80 -7.75 0.42
N PHE A 152 4.97 -7.54 -0.61
CA PHE A 152 5.25 -6.60 -1.69
C PHE A 152 4.40 -5.35 -1.54
N ILE A 153 5.03 -4.19 -1.60
CA ILE A 153 4.36 -2.89 -1.55
C ILE A 153 4.74 -2.09 -2.79
N PHE A 154 3.70 -1.72 -3.54
CA PHE A 154 3.80 -0.88 -4.74
C PHE A 154 2.89 0.34 -4.55
N CYS A 155 3.47 1.52 -4.37
CA CYS A 155 2.72 2.75 -4.14
C CYS A 155 3.53 3.99 -4.57
N PRO A 156 2.93 5.19 -4.68
CA PRO A 156 3.67 6.42 -4.88
C PRO A 156 4.69 6.65 -3.77
N ARG A 157 5.71 7.47 -4.04
CA ARG A 157 6.79 7.77 -3.11
C ARG A 157 6.82 9.25 -2.78
N TYR A 158 6.07 9.68 -1.78
CA TYR A 158 5.95 11.09 -1.39
C TYR A 158 7.10 11.60 -0.49
N ASP A 159 8.15 10.80 -0.26
CA ASP A 159 9.41 11.27 0.30
C ASP A 159 10.41 11.77 -0.76
N ALA A 160 10.05 11.70 -2.03
CA ALA A 160 10.80 12.41 -3.06
C ALA A 160 10.60 13.93 -2.91
N PRO A 161 11.68 14.75 -3.03
CA PRO A 161 11.58 16.19 -2.82
C PRO A 161 10.48 16.82 -3.70
N PHE A 162 9.59 17.59 -3.06
CA PHE A 162 8.50 18.33 -3.71
C PHE A 162 7.48 17.51 -4.52
N TYR A 163 7.54 16.18 -4.45
CA TYR A 163 6.53 15.30 -5.00
C TYR A 163 5.46 15.04 -3.92
N LEU A 164 4.36 15.78 -4.01
CA LEU A 164 3.23 15.68 -3.08
C LEU A 164 2.05 14.96 -3.74
N PRO A 165 1.19 14.30 -2.95
CA PRO A 165 -0.03 13.67 -3.46
C PRO A 165 -1.04 14.72 -3.93
N HIS A 166 -1.97 14.30 -4.77
CA HIS A 166 -3.06 15.14 -5.26
C HIS A 166 -4.00 15.65 -4.16
N SER A 167 -4.04 15.00 -3.00
CA SER A 167 -4.73 15.53 -1.82
C SER A 167 -4.21 16.90 -1.37
N ALA A 168 -2.98 17.27 -1.73
CA ALA A 168 -2.36 18.58 -1.43
C ALA A 168 -2.54 19.63 -2.55
N ASP A 169 -3.22 19.33 -3.66
CA ASP A 169 -3.33 20.23 -4.80
C ASP A 169 -4.14 21.50 -4.53
N HIS A 170 -5.01 21.48 -3.52
CA HIS A 170 -5.78 22.65 -3.10
C HIS A 170 -4.94 23.69 -2.35
N TYR A 171 -3.71 23.39 -1.97
CA TYR A 171 -2.80 24.34 -1.34
C TYR A 171 -2.09 25.24 -2.35
N SER A 172 -1.82 26.49 -1.96
CA SER A 172 -1.01 27.40 -2.76
C SER A 172 0.41 26.85 -3.00
N ALA A 173 1.07 27.27 -4.08
CA ALA A 173 2.42 26.84 -4.39
C ALA A 173 3.42 27.11 -3.25
N ALA A 174 3.32 28.27 -2.58
CA ALA A 174 4.15 28.60 -1.43
C ALA A 174 3.94 27.65 -0.26
N ARG A 175 2.68 27.28 0.03
CA ARG A 175 2.35 26.30 1.09
C ARG A 175 2.87 24.90 0.74
N ARG A 176 2.69 24.46 -0.51
CA ARG A 176 3.23 23.16 -1.00
C ARG A 176 4.75 23.11 -0.90
N PHE A 177 5.43 24.20 -1.23
CA PHE A 177 6.88 24.30 -1.07
C PHE A 177 7.31 24.19 0.40
N GLY A 178 6.66 24.94 1.30
CA GLY A 178 6.89 24.85 2.75
C GLY A 178 6.65 23.44 3.29
N ILE A 179 5.56 22.78 2.88
CA ILE A 179 5.26 21.40 3.24
C ILE A 179 6.39 20.47 2.78
N GLY A 180 6.88 20.62 1.54
CA GLY A 180 7.97 19.80 1.02
C GLY A 180 9.25 19.89 1.87
N ILE A 181 9.60 21.09 2.34
CA ILE A 181 10.73 21.29 3.26
C ILE A 181 10.48 20.61 4.62
N CYS A 182 9.31 20.87 5.23
CA CYS A 182 8.95 20.27 6.52
C CYS A 182 8.96 18.75 6.47
N LEU A 183 8.43 18.16 5.40
CA LEU A 183 8.48 16.72 5.18
C LEU A 183 9.90 16.18 5.08
N GLY A 184 10.77 16.88 4.37
CA GLY A 184 12.18 16.50 4.26
C GLY A 184 12.88 16.47 5.63
N LEU A 185 12.68 17.52 6.44
CA LEU A 185 13.23 17.62 7.79
C LEU A 185 12.63 16.56 8.74
N ALA A 186 11.31 16.36 8.70
CA ALA A 186 10.63 15.37 9.52
C ALA A 186 11.13 13.95 9.24
N ARG A 187 11.33 13.61 7.98
CA ARG A 187 11.86 12.29 7.57
C ARG A 187 13.33 12.10 7.92
N LEU A 188 14.12 13.16 7.81
CA LEU A 188 15.51 13.11 8.32
C LEU A 188 15.52 12.84 9.82
N TRP A 189 14.65 13.53 10.57
CA TRP A 189 14.47 13.31 12.00
C TRP A 189 14.04 11.87 12.30
N ALA A 190 13.05 11.33 11.58
CA ALA A 190 12.60 9.95 11.71
C ALA A 190 13.75 8.95 11.52
N ARG A 191 14.62 9.20 10.54
CA ARG A 191 15.79 8.36 10.27
C ARG A 191 16.83 8.43 11.39
N ILE A 192 17.08 9.62 11.95
CA ILE A 192 18.03 9.81 13.06
C ILE A 192 17.50 9.16 14.35
N THR A 193 16.23 9.30 14.63
CA THR A 193 15.60 8.80 15.86
C THR A 193 15.21 7.31 15.78
N GLY A 194 15.17 6.73 14.59
CA GLY A 194 14.65 5.38 14.37
C GLY A 194 13.12 5.26 14.54
N CYS A 195 12.39 6.38 14.44
CA CYS A 195 10.94 6.46 14.58
C CYS A 195 10.26 6.74 13.23
N PRO A 196 9.54 5.77 12.61
CA PRO A 196 8.79 6.04 11.39
C PRO A 196 7.60 6.95 11.68
N LEU A 197 7.33 7.92 10.81
CA LEU A 197 6.32 8.95 11.04
C LEU A 197 4.93 8.55 10.52
N PHE A 198 4.87 7.86 9.37
CA PHE A 198 3.60 7.49 8.71
C PHE A 198 2.62 8.67 8.66
N LEU A 199 3.01 9.72 7.94
CA LEU A 199 2.24 10.97 7.90
C LEU A 199 0.93 10.78 7.13
N VAL A 200 -0.18 11.06 7.80
CA VAL A 200 -1.52 11.03 7.23
C VAL A 200 -2.07 12.45 7.12
N HIS A 201 -2.61 12.79 5.95
CA HIS A 201 -3.20 14.09 5.66
C HIS A 201 -4.65 14.12 6.16
N THR A 202 -4.90 14.83 7.25
CA THR A 202 -6.19 14.87 7.95
C THR A 202 -7.06 16.08 7.60
N ASP A 203 -6.72 16.87 6.56
CA ASP A 203 -7.52 18.03 6.17
C ASP A 203 -8.88 17.59 5.60
N PRO A 204 -10.01 17.87 6.30
CA PRO A 204 -11.34 17.47 5.84
C PRO A 204 -11.74 18.09 4.50
N ALA A 205 -11.07 19.17 4.09
CA ALA A 205 -11.36 19.83 2.81
C ALA A 205 -11.20 18.90 1.61
N ILE A 206 -10.36 17.85 1.71
CA ILE A 206 -10.14 16.90 0.62
C ILE A 206 -11.42 16.16 0.21
N PHE A 207 -12.36 15.93 1.14
CA PHE A 207 -13.62 15.21 0.86
C PHE A 207 -14.71 16.09 0.24
N HIS A 208 -14.55 17.42 0.30
CA HIS A 208 -15.47 18.38 -0.29
C HIS A 208 -15.04 18.85 -1.69
N LEU A 209 -13.84 18.44 -2.13
CA LEU A 209 -13.33 18.80 -3.45
C LEU A 209 -13.91 17.85 -4.52
N PRO A 210 -14.03 18.30 -5.77
CA PRO A 210 -14.42 17.42 -6.87
C PRO A 210 -13.48 16.20 -6.92
N PHE A 211 -14.09 15.03 -7.03
CA PHE A 211 -13.36 13.78 -7.07
C PHE A 211 -12.56 13.64 -8.37
N TYR A 212 -11.30 13.29 -8.30
CA TYR A 212 -10.50 12.80 -9.40
C TYR A 212 -9.42 11.84 -8.88
N ARG A 213 -8.80 11.10 -9.75
CA ARG A 213 -7.83 10.07 -9.44
C ARG A 213 -6.76 10.55 -8.45
N ASP A 214 -6.48 9.71 -7.44
CA ASP A 214 -5.45 9.87 -6.40
C ASP A 214 -5.67 11.07 -5.45
N ARG A 215 -6.84 11.74 -5.46
CA ARG A 215 -7.13 12.82 -4.50
C ARG A 215 -7.33 12.28 -3.08
N ASP A 216 -7.76 11.05 -2.97
CA ASP A 216 -7.91 10.28 -1.74
C ASP A 216 -6.59 9.67 -1.22
N ALA A 217 -5.45 9.98 -1.86
CA ALA A 217 -4.13 9.63 -1.36
C ALA A 217 -3.77 10.48 -0.12
N ILE A 218 -4.22 10.02 1.04
CA ILE A 218 -4.09 10.69 2.34
C ILE A 218 -2.84 10.29 3.11
N HIS A 219 -2.36 9.06 2.97
CA HIS A 219 -1.10 8.63 3.56
C HIS A 219 0.07 9.01 2.64
N TRP A 220 0.91 9.90 3.13
CA TRP A 220 2.08 10.38 2.40
C TRP A 220 3.22 9.39 2.52
N THR A 221 3.08 8.31 1.79
CA THR A 221 3.97 7.14 1.79
C THR A 221 5.45 7.51 1.66
N SER A 222 6.28 6.87 2.46
CA SER A 222 7.72 7.12 2.53
C SER A 222 8.51 5.81 2.54
N LEU A 223 9.47 5.70 1.65
CA LEU A 223 10.41 4.57 1.68
C LEU A 223 11.26 4.58 2.96
N TRP A 224 11.58 5.76 3.49
CA TRP A 224 12.34 5.89 4.73
C TRP A 224 11.53 5.38 5.93
N ASP A 225 10.23 5.69 5.99
CA ASP A 225 9.37 5.18 7.06
C ASP A 225 9.30 3.66 7.03
N LEU A 226 9.15 3.04 5.85
CA LEU A 226 9.19 1.59 5.71
C LEU A 226 10.55 1.01 6.16
N GLN A 227 11.67 1.61 5.74
CA GLN A 227 12.99 1.18 6.14
C GLN A 227 13.21 1.25 7.66
N VAL A 228 12.75 2.33 8.30
CA VAL A 228 12.84 2.50 9.75
C VAL A 228 11.93 1.51 10.48
N PHE A 229 10.67 1.35 10.01
CA PHE A 229 9.68 0.47 10.62
C PHE A 229 10.11 -1.00 10.62
N PHE A 230 10.70 -1.47 9.53
CA PHE A 230 11.12 -2.86 9.38
C PHE A 230 12.57 -3.10 9.80
N HIS A 231 13.29 -2.07 10.27
CA HIS A 231 14.68 -2.22 10.70
C HIS A 231 14.83 -3.29 11.78
N GLY A 232 15.73 -4.24 11.58
CA GLY A 232 15.97 -5.36 12.49
C GLY A 232 14.86 -6.43 12.52
N ARG A 233 13.76 -6.26 11.78
CA ARG A 233 12.61 -7.18 11.73
C ARG A 233 12.49 -7.89 10.39
N ALA A 234 12.86 -7.21 9.32
CA ALA A 234 12.77 -7.72 7.96
C ALA A 234 13.91 -7.22 7.08
N ARG A 235 14.16 -7.94 5.99
CA ARG A 235 15.00 -7.48 4.90
C ARG A 235 14.14 -6.78 3.86
N ILE A 236 14.50 -5.55 3.50
CA ILE A 236 13.83 -4.78 2.43
C ILE A 236 14.73 -4.76 1.19
N ALA A 237 14.20 -5.24 0.08
CA ALA A 237 14.83 -5.16 -1.23
C ALA A 237 14.03 -4.20 -2.14
N ARG A 238 14.72 -3.23 -2.77
CA ARG A 238 14.11 -2.37 -3.78
C ARG A 238 14.06 -3.09 -5.11
N LEU A 239 12.88 -3.11 -5.72
CA LEU A 239 12.63 -3.73 -7.00
C LEU A 239 12.77 -2.67 -8.10
N LYS A 240 13.50 -3.01 -9.18
CA LYS A 240 13.73 -2.12 -10.32
C LYS A 240 12.78 -2.51 -11.46
N LEU A 241 11.95 -1.58 -11.88
CA LEU A 241 11.07 -1.77 -13.02
C LEU A 241 11.78 -1.36 -14.31
N LYS A 242 11.49 -2.07 -15.41
CA LYS A 242 12.07 -1.76 -16.72
C LYS A 242 11.43 -0.47 -17.26
N PRO A 243 12.21 0.55 -17.60
CA PRO A 243 11.68 1.78 -18.17
C PRO A 243 11.42 1.62 -19.67
N GLY A 244 10.33 2.22 -20.15
CA GLY A 244 10.11 2.42 -21.59
C GLY A 244 10.89 3.63 -22.13
N ASN A 245 11.08 4.64 -21.30
CA ASN A 245 11.82 5.88 -21.60
C ASN A 245 12.31 6.56 -20.30
N THR A 246 13.02 7.67 -20.41
CA THR A 246 13.58 8.40 -19.26
C THR A 246 12.51 8.89 -18.27
N LYS A 247 11.38 9.41 -18.76
CA LYS A 247 10.26 9.85 -17.91
C LYS A 247 9.67 8.69 -17.13
N ASP A 248 9.45 7.55 -17.80
CA ASP A 248 8.96 6.33 -17.19
C ASP A 248 9.94 5.79 -16.16
N TRP A 249 11.26 5.89 -16.43
CA TRP A 249 12.28 5.52 -15.46
C TRP A 249 12.21 6.34 -14.17
N ILE A 250 12.04 7.67 -14.29
CA ILE A 250 11.89 8.57 -13.13
C ILE A 250 10.66 8.15 -12.32
N VAL A 251 9.51 8.01 -12.99
CA VAL A 251 8.25 7.65 -12.31
C VAL A 251 8.40 6.30 -11.62
N LYS A 252 8.79 5.26 -12.33
CA LYS A 252 8.83 3.88 -11.81
C LYS A 252 9.92 3.65 -10.75
N ASN A 253 11.07 4.32 -10.85
CA ASN A 253 12.21 3.99 -9.99
C ASN A 253 12.58 5.07 -8.97
N LEU A 254 12.10 6.30 -9.15
CA LEU A 254 12.32 7.39 -8.19
C LEU A 254 11.06 7.84 -7.46
N LEU A 255 9.91 7.90 -8.15
CA LEU A 255 8.66 8.41 -7.59
C LEU A 255 7.69 7.30 -7.14
N GLN A 256 8.10 6.05 -7.23
CA GLN A 256 7.36 4.91 -6.69
C GLN A 256 8.19 4.15 -5.66
N ILE A 257 7.49 3.60 -4.68
CA ILE A 257 7.98 2.57 -3.79
C ILE A 257 7.65 1.24 -4.45
N ASN A 258 8.68 0.47 -4.77
CA ASN A 258 8.57 -0.88 -5.27
C ASN A 258 9.50 -1.71 -4.41
N VAL A 259 8.95 -2.38 -3.40
CA VAL A 259 9.75 -3.11 -2.42
C VAL A 259 9.23 -4.52 -2.17
N GLU A 260 10.17 -5.42 -1.94
CA GLU A 260 9.96 -6.74 -1.33
C GLU A 260 10.48 -6.67 0.10
N ILE A 261 9.64 -7.05 1.04
CA ILE A 261 9.93 -7.14 2.47
C ILE A 261 9.86 -8.61 2.85
N THR A 262 10.99 -9.18 3.23
CA THR A 262 11.07 -10.59 3.62
C THR A 262 11.22 -10.67 5.13
N ARG A 263 10.31 -11.42 5.80
CA ARG A 263 10.37 -11.65 7.24
C ARG A 263 11.64 -12.42 7.59
N VAL A 264 12.47 -11.81 8.45
CA VAL A 264 13.65 -12.49 9.02
C VAL A 264 13.17 -13.44 10.11
N GLU A 265 13.90 -14.55 10.29
CA GLU A 265 13.59 -15.56 11.32
C GLU A 265 13.71 -15.02 12.74
#